data_59f5cb47e2019637bec15bfdf7a2f72f
#
_entry.id   59f5cb47e2019637bec15bfdf7a2f72f
#
_cell.length_a   1.000
_cell.length_b   1.000
_cell.length_c   1.000
_cell.angle_alpha   90.00
_cell.angle_beta   90.00
_cell.angle_gamma   90.00
#
_symmetry.space_group_name_H-M   'P 1'
#
loop_
_entity.id
_entity.type
_entity.pdbx_description
1 polymer ?
#
loop_
_entity_poly.entity_id
_entity_poly.type
_entity_poly.pdbx_seq_one_letter_code
_entity_poly.pdbx_strand_id
1 'polypeptide(L)'
;VYALDNCDWNEVSLNWNNAPNLDREQMRITQVGNTAHVAGEIVVDKNASYHQLDVTKLIRKCKQKEITFVLIRELRQLGDDSDNGKSCYLDTKESNHKPILSIW
;
A
#
# COMPACT_ATOMS: atom_id res chain seq x y z
N VAL A 1 -5.01 0.59 -0.91
CA VAL A 1 -4.13 -0.24 -0.07
C VAL A 1 -4.31 -1.69 -0.44
N TYR A 2 -3.21 -2.40 -0.61
CA TYR A 2 -3.18 -3.82 -0.90
C TYR A 2 -2.45 -4.57 0.22
N ALA A 3 -2.88 -5.79 0.45
CA ALA A 3 -2.15 -6.77 1.25
C ALA A 3 -1.50 -7.79 0.32
N LEU A 4 -0.20 -8.00 0.47
CA LEU A 4 0.59 -8.92 -0.34
C LEU A 4 1.03 -10.12 0.49
N ASP A 5 1.05 -11.28 -0.16
CA ASP A 5 1.61 -12.51 0.44
C ASP A 5 3.16 -12.51 0.41
N ASN A 6 3.76 -11.73 -0.49
CA ASN A 6 5.21 -11.64 -0.60
C ASN A 6 5.79 -10.72 0.47
N CYS A 7 6.55 -11.30 1.38
CA CYS A 7 7.30 -10.62 2.43
C CYS A 7 8.83 -10.71 2.23
N ASP A 8 9.29 -11.18 1.07
CA ASP A 8 10.70 -11.36 0.72
C ASP A 8 11.33 -10.07 0.20
N TRP A 9 11.16 -8.99 0.92
CA TRP A 9 11.77 -7.71 0.57
C TRP A 9 12.54 -7.13 1.76
N ASN A 10 13.48 -6.26 1.47
CA ASN A 10 14.30 -5.61 2.48
C ASN A 10 14.22 -4.09 2.30
N GLU A 11 13.97 -3.36 3.38
CA GLU A 11 13.79 -1.91 3.30
C GLU A 11 15.01 -1.15 2.78
N VAL A 12 16.20 -1.69 2.99
CA VAL A 12 17.45 -1.06 2.54
C VAL A 12 17.62 -1.16 1.02
N SER A 13 17.18 -2.28 0.42
CA SER A 13 17.33 -2.56 -1.01
C SER A 13 16.06 -2.34 -1.81
N LEU A 14 14.92 -2.15 -1.15
CA LEU A 14 13.63 -1.97 -1.83
C LEU A 14 13.63 -0.70 -2.68
N ASN A 15 13.24 -0.86 -3.92
CA ASN A 15 13.09 0.25 -4.84
C ASN A 15 11.99 -0.04 -5.86
N TRP A 16 11.72 0.91 -6.74
CA TRP A 16 10.67 0.80 -7.76
C TRP A 16 10.83 -0.43 -8.67
N ASN A 17 12.05 -0.85 -8.94
CA ASN A 17 12.31 -1.96 -9.86
C ASN A 17 12.08 -3.34 -9.24
N ASN A 18 12.16 -3.45 -7.92
CA ASN A 18 12.05 -4.72 -7.21
C ASN A 18 10.88 -4.81 -6.24
N ALA A 19 10.03 -3.79 -6.19
CA ALA A 19 8.85 -3.81 -5.34
C ALA A 19 7.93 -4.98 -5.70
N PRO A 20 7.49 -5.78 -4.71
CA PRO A 20 6.68 -6.96 -4.99
C PRO A 20 5.33 -6.61 -5.62
N ASN A 21 4.87 -7.43 -6.54
CA ASN A 21 3.59 -7.29 -7.24
C ASN A 21 3.40 -5.99 -8.02
N LEU A 22 4.44 -5.20 -8.25
CA LEU A 22 4.32 -3.94 -8.97
C LEU A 22 4.41 -4.16 -10.49
N ASP A 23 3.34 -3.81 -11.19
CA ASP A 23 3.35 -3.64 -12.64
C ASP A 23 3.77 -2.21 -12.96
N ARG A 24 5.00 -2.05 -13.42
CA ARG A 24 5.61 -0.73 -13.68
C ARG A 24 5.06 -0.06 -14.92
N GLU A 25 4.62 -0.84 -15.89
CA GLU A 25 4.07 -0.30 -17.15
C GLU A 25 2.68 0.29 -16.92
N GLN A 26 1.87 -0.36 -16.12
CA GLN A 26 0.51 0.07 -15.84
C GLN A 26 0.36 0.83 -14.51
N MET A 27 1.45 1.02 -13.78
CA MET A 27 1.47 1.76 -12.52
C MET A 27 0.45 1.25 -11.50
N ARG A 28 0.36 -0.06 -11.37
CA ARG A 28 -0.61 -0.73 -10.48
C ARG A 28 -0.02 -1.97 -9.81
N ILE A 29 -0.74 -2.46 -8.81
CA ILE A 29 -0.42 -3.73 -8.17
C ILE A 29 -1.08 -4.87 -8.96
N THR A 30 -0.29 -5.85 -9.35
CA THR A 30 -0.79 -7.06 -10.01
C THR A 30 -1.36 -8.04 -8.98
N GLN A 31 -2.54 -8.57 -9.27
CA GLN A 31 -3.25 -9.53 -8.41
C GLN A 31 -3.21 -10.95 -8.99
N VAL A 32 -2.31 -11.21 -9.93
CA VAL A 32 -2.16 -12.53 -10.56
C VAL A 32 -1.83 -13.58 -9.50
N GLY A 33 -2.50 -14.74 -9.57
CA GLY A 33 -2.25 -15.86 -8.67
C GLY A 33 -2.74 -15.66 -7.23
N ASN A 34 -3.65 -14.72 -6.98
CA ASN A 34 -4.16 -14.40 -5.65
C ASN A 34 -3.08 -14.04 -4.63
N THR A 35 -1.99 -13.45 -5.09
CA THR A 35 -0.85 -13.05 -4.24
C THR A 35 -0.98 -11.63 -3.71
N ALA A 36 -1.97 -10.89 -4.18
CA ALA A 36 -2.30 -9.55 -3.69
C ALA A 36 -3.81 -9.42 -3.50
N HIS A 37 -4.21 -8.79 -2.42
CA HIS A 37 -5.61 -8.61 -2.04
C HIS A 37 -5.88 -7.14 -1.74
N VAL A 38 -6.99 -6.62 -2.26
CA VAL A 38 -7.40 -5.25 -1.94
C VAL A 38 -7.77 -5.17 -0.46
N ALA A 39 -7.08 -4.33 0.27
CA ALA A 39 -7.38 -4.06 1.68
C ALA A 39 -8.44 -2.95 1.83
N GLY A 40 -8.44 -1.98 0.94
CA GLY A 40 -9.39 -0.89 0.91
C GLY A 40 -8.78 0.36 0.28
N GLU A 41 -9.52 1.44 0.38
CA GLU A 41 -9.14 2.73 -0.15
C GLU A 41 -9.09 3.78 0.96
N ILE A 42 -8.15 4.69 0.83
CA ILE A 42 -8.02 5.86 1.71
C ILE A 42 -8.11 7.08 0.82
N VAL A 43 -9.02 8.00 1.15
CA VAL A 43 -9.09 9.30 0.50
C VAL A 43 -8.26 10.29 1.30
N VAL A 44 -7.23 10.83 0.66
CA VAL A 44 -6.32 11.77 1.28
C VAL A 44 -6.63 13.17 0.76
N ASP A 45 -6.89 14.08 1.67
CA ASP A 45 -7.08 15.49 1.37
C ASP A 45 -5.88 16.34 1.81
N LYS A 46 -5.99 17.65 1.73
CA LYS A 46 -4.94 18.59 2.13
C LYS A 46 -4.74 18.73 3.64
N ASN A 47 -5.62 18.15 4.45
CA ASN A 47 -5.54 18.24 5.90
C ASN A 47 -4.77 17.04 6.46
N ALA A 48 -3.76 17.30 7.28
CA ALA A 48 -3.03 16.25 7.97
C ALA A 48 -3.95 15.58 9.00
N SER A 49 -4.08 14.25 8.91
CA SER A 49 -4.90 13.46 9.84
C SER A 49 -4.49 11.99 9.80
N TYR A 50 -4.89 11.23 10.82
CA TYR A 50 -4.84 9.78 10.77
C TYR A 50 -5.99 9.25 9.90
N HIS A 51 -5.66 8.32 9.04
CA HIS A 51 -6.62 7.54 8.29
C HIS A 51 -6.64 6.11 8.81
N GLN A 52 -7.81 5.52 8.93
CA GLN A 52 -8.00 4.17 9.44
C GLN A 52 -8.56 3.27 8.35
N LEU A 53 -8.07 2.04 8.34
CA LEU A 53 -8.54 1.00 7.44
C LEU A 53 -8.77 -0.29 8.23
N ASP A 54 -9.97 -0.84 8.14
CA ASP A 54 -10.28 -2.12 8.77
C ASP A 54 -9.75 -3.28 7.92
N VAL A 55 -8.73 -3.95 8.42
CA VAL A 55 -8.09 -5.10 7.77
C VAL A 55 -8.41 -6.43 8.45
N THR A 56 -9.39 -6.45 9.35
CA THR A 56 -9.75 -7.61 10.16
C THR A 56 -10.01 -8.86 9.32
N LYS A 57 -10.77 -8.73 8.24
CA LYS A 57 -11.10 -9.86 7.37
C LYS A 57 -9.87 -10.45 6.68
N LEU A 58 -8.94 -9.58 6.28
CA LEU A 58 -7.68 -10.01 5.67
C LEU A 58 -6.80 -10.74 6.65
N ILE A 59 -6.60 -10.17 7.83
CA ILE A 59 -5.79 -10.77 8.89
C ILE A 59 -6.33 -12.15 9.29
N ARG A 60 -7.64 -12.29 9.43
CA ARG A 60 -8.26 -13.59 9.78
C ARG A 60 -8.09 -14.65 8.70
N LYS A 61 -8.02 -14.27 7.44
CA LYS A 61 -7.77 -15.19 6.32
C LYS A 61 -6.30 -15.51 6.12
N CYS A 62 -5.42 -14.66 6.61
CA CYS A 62 -4.00 -14.83 6.46
C CYS A 62 -3.51 -16.03 7.27
N LYS A 63 -2.86 -16.97 6.59
CA LYS A 63 -2.22 -18.14 7.23
C LYS A 63 -0.75 -17.90 7.52
N GLN A 64 -0.22 -16.79 7.05
CA GLN A 64 1.18 -16.43 7.20
C GLN A 64 1.38 -15.62 8.47
N LYS A 65 2.61 -15.63 8.97
CA LYS A 65 3.00 -14.83 10.16
C LYS A 65 3.24 -13.36 9.82
N GLU A 66 3.45 -13.06 8.55
CA GLU A 66 3.79 -11.72 8.07
C GLU A 66 2.88 -11.33 6.92
N ILE A 67 2.57 -10.07 6.82
CA ILE A 67 1.80 -9.47 5.73
C ILE A 67 2.51 -8.20 5.29
N THR A 68 2.68 -8.02 4.00
CA THR A 68 3.12 -6.76 3.41
C THR A 68 1.92 -5.92 3.03
N PHE A 69 1.84 -4.71 3.55
CA PHE A 69 0.87 -3.73 3.09
C PHE A 69 1.52 -2.74 2.13
N VAL A 70 0.87 -2.48 1.02
CA VAL A 70 1.31 -1.51 0.02
C VAL A 70 0.28 -0.41 -0.11
N LEU A 71 0.75 0.83 0.06
CA LEU A 71 -0.03 2.00 -0.29
C LEU A 71 0.42 2.46 -1.67
N ILE A 72 -0.51 2.58 -2.58
CA ILE A 72 -0.25 3.06 -3.93
C ILE A 72 -1.35 4.03 -4.33
N ARG A 73 -0.95 5.09 -4.99
CA ARG A 73 -1.89 5.95 -5.71
C ARG A 73 -2.07 5.36 -7.11
N GLU A 74 -3.27 4.95 -7.41
CA GLU A 74 -3.60 4.46 -8.73
C GLU A 74 -4.10 5.61 -9.60
N LEU A 75 -3.60 5.66 -10.82
CA LEU A 75 -4.16 6.55 -11.84
C LEU A 75 -5.47 5.96 -12.33
N ARG A 76 -6.48 6.80 -12.48
CA ARG A 76 -7.79 6.38 -13.00
C ARG A 76 -7.72 5.90 -14.43
N GLN A 77 -6.80 6.47 -15.19
CA GLN A 77 -6.50 6.07 -16.56
C GLN A 77 -5.03 6.28 -16.86
N LEU A 78 -4.51 5.48 -17.76
CA LEU A 78 -3.12 5.58 -18.19
C LEU A 78 -2.87 6.94 -18.86
N GLY A 79 -1.80 7.60 -18.47
CA GLY A 79 -1.43 8.92 -18.98
C GLY A 79 -2.26 10.06 -18.40
N ASP A 80 -3.07 9.82 -17.40
CA ASP A 80 -3.78 10.88 -16.68
C ASP A 80 -2.84 11.59 -15.73
N ASP A 81 -2.37 12.76 -16.12
CA ASP A 81 -1.57 13.68 -15.32
C ASP A 81 -2.35 14.92 -14.87
N SER A 82 -3.68 14.88 -14.98
CA SER A 82 -4.55 15.94 -14.46
C SER A 82 -4.36 16.19 -12.96
N ASP A 83 -3.86 15.19 -12.27
CA ASP A 83 -3.45 15.25 -10.87
C ASP A 83 -1.98 15.60 -10.67
N ASN A 84 -1.31 16.05 -11.71
CA ASN A 84 0.08 16.45 -11.65
C ASN A 84 0.26 17.57 -10.60
N GLY A 85 1.23 17.38 -9.70
CA GLY A 85 1.44 18.25 -8.56
C GLY A 85 0.60 17.94 -7.32
N LYS A 86 -0.33 16.98 -7.39
CA LYS A 86 -1.01 16.44 -6.21
C LYS A 86 -0.14 15.36 -5.59
N SER A 87 0.58 15.71 -4.56
CA SER A 87 1.39 14.78 -3.78
C SER A 87 0.76 14.50 -2.43
N CYS A 88 1.11 13.34 -1.88
CA CYS A 88 0.70 12.93 -0.56
C CYS A 88 1.96 12.66 0.26
N TYR A 89 1.99 13.18 1.48
CA TYR A 89 3.06 12.94 2.44
C TYR A 89 2.56 11.96 3.49
N LEU A 90 3.31 10.89 3.70
CA LEU A 90 3.02 9.87 4.70
C LEU A 90 4.12 9.85 5.73
N ASP A 91 3.73 9.79 6.99
CA ASP A 91 4.70 9.59 8.07
C ASP A 91 5.23 8.16 8.05
N THR A 92 6.51 8.02 8.31
CA THR A 92 7.19 6.72 8.34
C THR A 92 7.30 6.20 9.77
N LYS A 93 7.85 5.01 9.91
CA LYS A 93 8.09 4.40 11.23
C LYS A 93 9.03 5.21 12.14
N GLU A 94 9.83 6.10 11.55
CA GLU A 94 10.78 6.96 12.27
C GLU A 94 10.13 8.25 12.80
N SER A 95 8.90 8.56 12.35
CA SER A 95 8.22 9.78 12.78
C SER A 95 7.49 9.59 14.11
N ASN A 96 7.06 10.73 14.70
CA ASN A 96 6.20 10.72 15.89
C ASN A 96 4.77 10.22 15.61
N HIS A 97 4.35 10.22 14.34
CA HIS A 97 3.02 9.82 13.89
C HIS A 97 3.09 8.57 13.01
N LYS A 98 3.86 7.60 13.42
CA LYS A 98 4.11 6.39 12.65
C LYS A 98 2.84 5.57 12.37
N PRO A 99 2.82 4.79 11.27
CA PRO A 99 1.76 3.84 11.02
C PRO A 99 1.62 2.83 12.16
N ILE A 100 0.39 2.48 12.49
CA ILE A 100 0.08 1.56 13.59
C ILE A 100 -0.89 0.48 13.09
N LEU A 101 -0.58 -0.76 13.39
CA LEU A 101 -1.54 -1.87 13.28
C LEU A 101 -2.07 -2.18 14.68
N SER A 102 -3.36 -1.97 14.89
CA SER A 102 -4.02 -2.27 16.16
C SER A 102 -4.80 -3.56 16.06
N ILE A 103 -4.63 -4.44 17.03
CA ILE A 103 -5.31 -5.74 17.14
C ILE A 103 -6.02 -5.81 18.49
N TRP A 104 -7.30 -6.14 18.45
CA TRP A 104 -8.13 -6.37 19.63
C TRP A 104 -9.08 -7.54 19.52
#